data_4a211d4ebf9223d92eadbcb0d73380fc
#
_entry.id   4a211d4ebf9223d92eadbcb0d73380fc
#
_cell.length_a   1.000
_cell.length_b   1.000
_cell.length_c   1.000
_cell.angle_alpha   90.00
_cell.angle_beta   90.00
_cell.angle_gamma   90.00
#
_symmetry.space_group_name_H-M   'P 1'
#
loop_
_entity.id
_entity.type
_entity.pdbx_description
1 polymer ?
#
loop_
_entity_poly.entity_id
_entity_poly.type
_entity_poly.pdbx_seq_one_letter_code
_entity_poly.pdbx_strand_id
1 'polypeptide(L)'
;MDRSELVERARGGDRHAFAELIRVSGARLDATARLILRDPELAQDAVQETLIRAWRSLPGLRDPETFDHWLHSLVAHACIDLARKRRRRVVEVELTPIHFSEALDHAGEVADRDLLDRALARLEPEARAVVVLHFYLDLPLPRVARMLGIPDGTAKSRLHRSLGILRSSMAIDDVTSPTAAGGPIS
;
A
#
# COMPACT_ATOMS: atom_id res chain seq x y z
N MET A 1 -22.91 -12.56 -13.00
CA MET A 1 -23.00 -13.11 -11.65
C MET A 1 -22.68 -11.97 -10.70
N ASP A 2 -23.56 -11.72 -9.77
CA ASP A 2 -23.40 -10.63 -8.82
C ASP A 2 -22.22 -10.93 -7.87
N ARG A 3 -21.52 -9.86 -7.46
CA ARG A 3 -20.34 -9.97 -6.59
C ARG A 3 -20.71 -10.55 -5.22
N SER A 4 -21.84 -10.14 -4.68
CA SER A 4 -22.34 -10.64 -3.39
C SER A 4 -22.64 -12.14 -3.46
N GLU A 5 -23.15 -12.64 -4.57
CA GLU A 5 -23.36 -14.08 -4.79
C GLU A 5 -22.04 -14.85 -4.83
N LEU A 6 -20.99 -14.30 -5.48
CA LEU A 6 -19.66 -14.90 -5.46
C LEU A 6 -19.10 -14.99 -4.04
N VAL A 7 -19.27 -13.94 -3.23
CA VAL A 7 -18.82 -13.91 -1.85
C VAL A 7 -19.53 -14.97 -1.01
N GLU A 8 -20.86 -15.11 -1.16
CA GLU A 8 -21.64 -16.13 -0.44
C GLU A 8 -21.19 -17.55 -0.80
N ARG A 9 -20.99 -17.84 -2.09
CA ARG A 9 -20.48 -19.13 -2.54
C ARG A 9 -19.07 -19.41 -1.99
N ALA A 10 -18.19 -18.42 -2.04
CA ALA A 10 -16.84 -18.55 -1.52
C ALA A 10 -16.84 -18.77 0.00
N ARG A 11 -17.75 -18.12 0.76
CA ARG A 11 -17.98 -18.38 2.20
C ARG A 11 -18.39 -19.83 2.47
N GLY A 12 -19.16 -20.42 1.56
CA GLY A 12 -19.53 -21.84 1.57
C GLY A 12 -18.41 -22.82 1.17
N GLY A 13 -17.19 -22.31 0.88
CA GLY A 13 -16.04 -23.13 0.53
C GLY A 13 -15.84 -23.33 -0.97
N ASP A 14 -16.57 -22.61 -1.84
CA ASP A 14 -16.40 -22.65 -3.28
C ASP A 14 -15.10 -21.95 -3.70
N ARG A 15 -14.06 -22.76 -4.02
CA ARG A 15 -12.75 -22.27 -4.43
C ARG A 15 -12.79 -21.50 -5.76
N HIS A 16 -13.67 -21.87 -6.67
CA HIS A 16 -13.80 -21.18 -7.96
C HIS A 16 -14.40 -19.78 -7.77
N ALA A 17 -15.43 -19.65 -6.94
CA ALA A 17 -15.98 -18.35 -6.59
C ALA A 17 -14.94 -17.45 -5.91
N PHE A 18 -14.13 -17.99 -5.00
CA PHE A 18 -13.02 -17.24 -4.39
C PHE A 18 -11.98 -16.81 -5.42
N ALA A 19 -11.55 -17.71 -6.32
CA ALA A 19 -10.59 -17.38 -7.37
C ALA A 19 -11.11 -16.25 -8.28
N GLU A 20 -12.39 -16.24 -8.63
CA GLU A 20 -13.01 -15.16 -9.41
C GLU A 20 -13.01 -13.82 -8.65
N LEU A 21 -13.31 -13.82 -7.35
CA LEU A 21 -13.21 -12.62 -6.52
C LEU A 21 -11.78 -12.05 -6.52
N ILE A 22 -10.78 -12.93 -6.37
CA ILE A 22 -9.38 -12.51 -6.37
C ILE A 22 -8.92 -12.06 -7.76
N ARG A 23 -9.40 -12.68 -8.83
CA ARG A 23 -9.08 -12.24 -10.19
C ARG A 23 -9.51 -10.79 -10.45
N VAL A 24 -10.64 -10.37 -9.90
CA VAL A 24 -11.16 -9.00 -10.03
C VAL A 24 -10.41 -8.02 -9.11
N SER A 25 -10.11 -8.44 -7.87
CA SER A 25 -9.51 -7.55 -6.86
C SER A 25 -7.98 -7.56 -6.86
N GLY A 26 -7.35 -8.56 -7.48
CA GLY A 26 -5.92 -8.87 -7.33
C GLY A 26 -4.98 -7.75 -7.76
N ALA A 27 -5.24 -7.13 -8.90
CA ALA A 27 -4.40 -6.03 -9.38
C ALA A 27 -4.40 -4.84 -8.40
N ARG A 28 -5.56 -4.50 -7.84
CA ARG A 28 -5.68 -3.40 -6.88
C ARG A 28 -5.07 -3.76 -5.52
N LEU A 29 -5.15 -5.04 -5.15
CA LEU A 29 -4.54 -5.56 -3.95
C LEU A 29 -3.01 -5.51 -4.04
N ASP A 30 -2.43 -5.98 -5.15
CA ASP A 30 -0.99 -5.93 -5.43
C ASP A 30 -0.47 -4.48 -5.46
N ALA A 31 -1.16 -3.58 -6.17
CA ALA A 31 -0.82 -2.16 -6.18
C ALA A 31 -0.85 -1.53 -4.77
N THR A 32 -1.86 -1.87 -3.95
CA THR A 32 -1.92 -1.42 -2.55
C THR A 32 -0.70 -1.89 -1.76
N ALA A 33 -0.33 -3.17 -1.88
CA ALA A 33 0.84 -3.73 -1.19
C ALA A 33 2.15 -3.06 -1.64
N ARG A 34 2.35 -2.88 -2.95
CA ARG A 34 3.52 -2.21 -3.52
C ARG A 34 3.64 -0.76 -3.05
N LEU A 35 2.54 -0.02 -3.03
CA LEU A 35 2.53 1.36 -2.54
C LEU A 35 2.87 1.45 -1.05
N ILE A 36 2.42 0.49 -0.23
CA ILE A 36 2.71 0.47 1.22
C ILE A 36 4.13 0.01 1.48
N LEU A 37 4.60 -1.07 0.89
CA LEU A 37 5.88 -1.70 1.21
C LEU A 37 7.05 -1.11 0.42
N ARG A 38 6.81 -0.68 -0.84
CA ARG A 38 7.83 -0.18 -1.75
C ARG A 38 8.98 -1.17 -2.00
N ASP A 39 8.65 -2.42 -1.84
CA ASP A 39 9.50 -3.57 -2.10
C ASP A 39 8.64 -4.61 -2.81
N PRO A 40 8.91 -4.93 -4.08
CA PRO A 40 8.08 -5.83 -4.87
C PRO A 40 8.01 -7.25 -4.30
N GLU A 41 9.11 -7.75 -3.72
CA GLU A 41 9.16 -9.09 -3.13
C GLU A 41 8.32 -9.15 -1.86
N LEU A 42 8.51 -8.19 -0.96
CA LEU A 42 7.68 -8.09 0.25
C LEU A 42 6.21 -7.83 -0.07
N ALA A 43 5.91 -7.09 -1.14
CA ALA A 43 4.53 -6.87 -1.57
C ALA A 43 3.89 -8.18 -2.04
N GLN A 44 4.62 -9.00 -2.77
CA GLN A 44 4.15 -10.31 -3.20
C GLN A 44 3.90 -11.23 -2.01
N ASP A 45 4.80 -11.26 -1.04
CA ASP A 45 4.64 -12.01 0.22
C ASP A 45 3.41 -11.54 1.00
N ALA A 46 3.20 -10.21 1.10
CA ALA A 46 2.02 -9.63 1.76
C ALA A 46 0.72 -10.05 1.08
N VAL A 47 0.69 -10.05 -0.26
CA VAL A 47 -0.47 -10.49 -1.03
C VAL A 47 -0.74 -11.98 -0.79
N GLN A 48 0.27 -12.83 -0.86
CA GLN A 48 0.11 -14.27 -0.60
C GLN A 48 -0.44 -14.53 0.81
N GLU A 49 0.16 -13.92 1.83
CA GLU A 49 -0.32 -14.03 3.21
C GLU A 49 -1.77 -13.54 3.36
N THR A 50 -2.10 -12.46 2.65
CA THR A 50 -3.46 -11.91 2.62
C THR A 50 -4.44 -12.91 2.04
N LEU A 51 -4.12 -13.56 0.93
CA LEU A 51 -5.00 -14.56 0.30
C LEU A 51 -5.24 -15.78 1.19
N ILE A 52 -4.18 -16.24 1.88
CA ILE A 52 -4.29 -17.34 2.84
C ILE A 52 -5.20 -16.95 4.02
N ARG A 53 -4.99 -15.76 4.60
CA ARG A 53 -5.83 -15.23 5.68
C ARG A 53 -7.26 -15.03 5.22
N ALA A 54 -7.45 -14.46 4.03
CA ALA A 54 -8.76 -14.23 3.44
C ALA A 54 -9.54 -15.53 3.28
N TRP A 55 -8.94 -16.55 2.66
CA TRP A 55 -9.60 -17.85 2.51
C TRP A 55 -10.03 -18.46 3.85
N ARG A 56 -9.17 -18.39 4.87
CA ARG A 56 -9.44 -18.96 6.19
C ARG A 56 -10.51 -18.19 6.98
N SER A 57 -10.56 -16.88 6.85
CA SER A 57 -11.45 -16.03 7.64
C SER A 57 -12.70 -15.56 6.91
N LEU A 58 -12.82 -15.84 5.61
CA LEU A 58 -13.98 -15.49 4.79
C LEU A 58 -15.32 -16.03 5.34
N PRO A 59 -15.40 -17.24 5.90
CA PRO A 59 -16.65 -17.71 6.51
C PRO A 59 -17.19 -16.78 7.63
N GLY A 60 -16.31 -16.01 8.28
CA GLY A 60 -16.68 -15.05 9.32
C GLY A 60 -17.11 -13.68 8.80
N LEU A 61 -16.99 -13.40 7.51
CA LEU A 61 -17.42 -12.14 6.91
C LEU A 61 -18.95 -12.05 6.94
N ARG A 62 -19.50 -11.13 7.71
CA ARG A 62 -20.96 -11.02 7.91
C ARG A 62 -21.68 -10.41 6.72
N ASP A 63 -21.08 -9.40 6.11
CA ASP A 63 -21.68 -8.60 5.04
C ASP A 63 -20.85 -8.76 3.75
N PRO A 64 -21.41 -9.46 2.72
CA PRO A 64 -20.74 -9.68 1.44
C PRO A 64 -20.33 -8.39 0.72
N GLU A 65 -21.08 -7.30 0.90
CA GLU A 65 -20.79 -6.03 0.24
C GLU A 65 -19.52 -5.36 0.79
N THR A 66 -19.10 -5.73 1.99
CA THR A 66 -17.87 -5.22 2.60
C THR A 66 -16.61 -5.98 2.19
N PHE A 67 -16.70 -7.00 1.34
CA PHE A 67 -15.60 -7.88 0.96
C PHE A 67 -14.33 -7.12 0.53
N ASP A 68 -14.45 -6.14 -0.36
CA ASP A 68 -13.29 -5.40 -0.85
C ASP A 68 -12.59 -4.62 0.25
N HIS A 69 -13.35 -3.92 1.08
CA HIS A 69 -12.78 -3.16 2.20
C HIS A 69 -12.11 -4.08 3.21
N TRP A 70 -12.75 -5.22 3.49
CA TRP A 70 -12.21 -6.24 4.38
C TRP A 70 -10.91 -6.84 3.81
N LEU A 71 -10.88 -7.16 2.52
CA LEU A 71 -9.70 -7.69 1.85
C LEU A 71 -8.54 -6.68 1.86
N HIS A 72 -8.84 -5.39 1.59
CA HIS A 72 -7.84 -4.32 1.68
C HIS A 72 -7.36 -4.05 3.12
N SER A 73 -8.21 -4.28 4.12
CA SER A 73 -7.78 -4.26 5.53
C SER A 73 -6.77 -5.37 5.82
N LEU A 74 -7.00 -6.58 5.32
CA LEU A 74 -6.08 -7.71 5.48
C LEU A 74 -4.71 -7.43 4.85
N VAL A 75 -4.66 -6.90 3.61
CA VAL A 75 -3.38 -6.58 2.97
C VAL A 75 -2.64 -5.45 3.67
N ALA A 76 -3.34 -4.42 4.13
CA ALA A 76 -2.70 -3.34 4.87
C ALA A 76 -2.05 -3.84 6.17
N HIS A 77 -2.73 -4.71 6.92
CA HIS A 77 -2.15 -5.35 8.11
C HIS A 77 -0.97 -6.26 7.76
N ALA A 78 -1.09 -7.10 6.73
CA ALA A 78 0.02 -7.96 6.29
C ALA A 78 1.26 -7.13 5.92
N CYS A 79 1.08 -6.01 5.20
CA CYS A 79 2.16 -5.09 4.86
C CYS A 79 2.83 -4.49 6.12
N ILE A 80 2.04 -4.01 7.07
CA ILE A 80 2.55 -3.42 8.31
C ILE A 80 3.32 -4.47 9.13
N ASP A 81 2.76 -5.69 9.24
CA ASP A 81 3.39 -6.79 9.99
C ASP A 81 4.74 -7.21 9.37
N LEU A 82 4.80 -7.34 8.04
CA LEU A 82 6.04 -7.67 7.32
C LEU A 82 7.08 -6.58 7.45
N ALA A 83 6.69 -5.32 7.31
CA ALA A 83 7.59 -4.19 7.49
C ALA A 83 8.16 -4.15 8.91
N ARG A 84 7.34 -4.37 9.93
CA ARG A 84 7.78 -4.45 11.34
C ARG A 84 8.71 -5.62 11.59
N LYS A 85 8.43 -6.78 10.99
CA LYS A 85 9.27 -7.98 11.11
C LYS A 85 10.64 -7.75 10.47
N ARG A 86 10.67 -7.14 9.27
CA ARG A 86 11.93 -6.77 8.60
C ARG A 86 12.76 -5.80 9.44
N ARG A 87 12.12 -4.74 9.97
CA ARG A 87 12.80 -3.75 10.81
C ARG A 87 13.42 -4.38 12.06
N ARG A 88 12.72 -5.29 12.74
CA ARG A 88 13.26 -6.03 13.89
C ARG A 88 14.48 -6.88 13.52
N ARG A 89 14.42 -7.59 12.39
CA ARG A 89 15.55 -8.41 11.91
C ARG A 89 16.79 -7.56 11.59
N VAL A 90 16.60 -6.38 11.00
CA VAL A 90 17.71 -5.46 10.71
C VAL A 90 18.36 -4.97 11.98
N VAL A 91 17.60 -4.69 13.04
CA VAL A 91 18.14 -4.28 14.35
C VAL A 91 18.89 -5.43 15.05
N GLU A 92 18.43 -6.69 14.88
CA GLU A 92 19.10 -7.88 15.43
C GLU A 92 20.38 -8.26 14.66
N VAL A 93 20.50 -7.88 13.39
CA VAL A 93 21.65 -8.14 12.52
C VAL A 93 22.39 -6.82 12.26
N GLU A 94 22.73 -6.11 13.32
CA GLU A 94 23.55 -4.91 13.22
C GLU A 94 24.91 -5.26 12.63
N LEU A 95 25.13 -5.06 11.32
CA LEU A 95 26.45 -4.81 10.68
C LEU A 95 26.44 -4.66 9.16
N THR A 96 25.32 -4.35 8.50
CA THR A 96 25.42 -3.92 7.09
C THR A 96 24.36 -2.88 6.77
N PRO A 97 24.72 -1.68 6.27
CA PRO A 97 23.73 -0.75 5.75
C PRO A 97 23.05 -1.37 4.54
N ILE A 98 21.83 -1.83 4.69
CA ILE A 98 21.05 -2.31 3.55
C ILE A 98 20.54 -1.07 2.83
N HIS A 99 21.15 -0.76 1.71
CA HIS A 99 20.64 0.18 0.74
C HIS A 99 19.20 -0.22 0.36
N PHE A 100 18.27 0.71 0.55
CA PHE A 100 16.94 0.58 -0.03
C PHE A 100 17.11 0.48 -1.55
N SER A 101 16.65 -0.61 -2.13
CA SER A 101 16.73 -0.84 -3.56
C SER A 101 16.02 0.29 -4.31
N GLU A 102 16.82 1.08 -5.00
CA GLU A 102 16.40 1.88 -6.12
C GLU A 102 16.08 0.90 -7.25
N ALA A 103 14.82 0.63 -7.47
CA ALA A 103 14.42 -0.02 -8.71
C ALA A 103 12.98 0.34 -9.03
N LEU A 104 12.85 1.21 -10.00
CA LEU A 104 11.96 1.02 -11.16
C LEU A 104 12.15 2.21 -12.10
N ASP A 105 13.02 1.97 -13.08
CA ASP A 105 13.31 2.86 -14.18
C ASP A 105 12.28 2.62 -15.29
N HIS A 106 11.44 3.62 -15.59
CA HIS A 106 10.68 3.68 -16.85
C HIS A 106 10.41 5.14 -17.21
N ALA A 107 10.91 5.57 -18.34
CA ALA A 107 11.06 6.96 -18.76
C ALA A 107 9.75 7.67 -19.19
N GLY A 108 9.60 8.93 -18.79
CA GLY A 108 8.72 9.95 -19.39
C GLY A 108 7.50 10.39 -18.56
N GLU A 109 6.60 9.51 -18.16
CA GLU A 109 5.59 9.69 -17.08
C GLU A 109 6.21 9.40 -15.70
N VAL A 110 7.46 9.23 -15.70
CA VAL A 110 8.38 8.67 -14.73
C VAL A 110 8.83 9.71 -13.72
N ALA A 111 9.03 10.95 -14.10
CA ALA A 111 9.52 11.97 -13.16
C ALA A 111 8.54 12.18 -11.98
N ASP A 112 7.24 12.28 -12.28
CA ASP A 112 6.21 12.47 -11.24
C ASP A 112 6.00 11.21 -10.41
N ARG A 113 6.11 10.02 -11.02
CA ARG A 113 6.05 8.74 -10.31
C ARG A 113 7.27 8.55 -9.42
N ASP A 114 8.46 8.80 -9.93
CA ASP A 114 9.70 8.73 -9.16
C ASP A 114 9.70 9.72 -7.99
N LEU A 115 9.18 10.93 -8.22
CA LEU A 115 9.04 11.95 -7.19
C LEU A 115 8.10 11.48 -6.07
N LEU A 116 6.90 11.00 -6.45
CA LEU A 116 5.93 10.45 -5.50
C LEU A 116 6.51 9.22 -4.78
N ASP A 117 7.22 8.39 -5.51
CA ASP A 117 7.83 7.20 -4.97
C ASP A 117 8.92 7.52 -3.93
N ARG A 118 9.79 8.48 -4.22
CA ARG A 118 10.80 8.97 -3.26
C ARG A 118 10.14 9.62 -2.03
N ALA A 119 9.10 10.41 -2.26
CA ALA A 119 8.35 11.04 -1.18
C ALA A 119 7.66 10.01 -0.26
N LEU A 120 7.03 8.99 -0.84
CA LEU A 120 6.43 7.89 -0.07
C LEU A 120 7.48 7.07 0.70
N ALA A 121 8.70 6.95 0.18
CA ALA A 121 9.78 6.23 0.87
C ALA A 121 10.14 6.85 2.23
N ARG A 122 9.95 8.15 2.39
CA ARG A 122 10.22 8.86 3.64
C ARG A 122 9.17 8.63 4.73
N LEU A 123 8.04 8.00 4.38
CA LEU A 123 6.99 7.68 5.34
C LEU A 123 7.25 6.30 5.99
N GLU A 124 6.99 6.22 7.29
CA GLU A 124 6.90 4.92 7.97
C GLU A 124 5.74 4.09 7.38
N PRO A 125 5.84 2.75 7.33
CA PRO A 125 4.83 1.89 6.71
C PRO A 125 3.40 2.12 7.20
N GLU A 126 3.22 2.36 8.50
CA GLU A 126 1.91 2.64 9.10
C GLU A 126 1.32 3.98 8.65
N ALA A 127 2.15 4.98 8.46
CA ALA A 127 1.74 6.29 7.96
C ALA A 127 1.43 6.21 6.46
N ARG A 128 2.24 5.47 5.72
CA ARG A 128 2.05 5.19 4.29
C ARG A 128 0.77 4.43 4.04
N ALA A 129 0.44 3.43 4.87
CA ALA A 129 -0.83 2.71 4.79
C ALA A 129 -2.03 3.67 4.92
N VAL A 130 -2.00 4.64 5.84
CA VAL A 130 -3.06 5.66 5.96
C VAL A 130 -3.20 6.46 4.67
N VAL A 131 -2.09 6.93 4.09
CA VAL A 131 -2.07 7.71 2.85
C VAL A 131 -2.63 6.88 1.68
N VAL A 132 -2.14 5.65 1.50
CA VAL A 132 -2.56 4.77 0.41
C VAL A 132 -4.03 4.41 0.52
N LEU A 133 -4.52 4.02 1.69
CA LEU A 133 -5.92 3.68 1.88
C LEU A 133 -6.84 4.89 1.66
N HIS A 134 -6.40 6.09 2.05
CA HIS A 134 -7.19 7.30 1.90
C HIS A 134 -7.23 7.80 0.46
N PHE A 135 -6.07 7.96 -0.19
CA PHE A 135 -5.98 8.58 -1.51
C PHE A 135 -6.07 7.58 -2.67
N TYR A 136 -5.42 6.42 -2.58
CA TYR A 136 -5.43 5.45 -3.67
C TYR A 136 -6.72 4.62 -3.70
N LEU A 137 -7.27 4.27 -2.53
CA LEU A 137 -8.54 3.54 -2.43
C LEU A 137 -9.75 4.46 -2.25
N ASP A 138 -9.55 5.78 -2.17
CA ASP A 138 -10.60 6.79 -2.00
C ASP A 138 -11.48 6.54 -0.77
N LEU A 139 -10.87 6.13 0.35
CA LEU A 139 -11.60 5.78 1.56
C LEU A 139 -11.68 6.97 2.53
N PRO A 140 -12.86 7.25 3.10
CA PRO A 140 -12.99 8.24 4.17
C PRO A 140 -12.09 7.89 5.36
N LEU A 141 -11.42 8.90 5.94
CA LEU A 141 -10.45 8.68 7.01
C LEU A 141 -10.98 7.91 8.22
N PRO A 142 -12.25 8.09 8.68
CA PRO A 142 -12.82 7.25 9.74
C PRO A 142 -12.92 5.76 9.35
N ARG A 143 -13.09 5.45 8.05
CA ARG A 143 -13.06 4.08 7.56
C ARG A 143 -11.62 3.52 7.59
N VAL A 144 -10.65 4.31 7.14
CA VAL A 144 -9.22 3.95 7.23
C VAL A 144 -8.81 3.65 8.67
N ALA A 145 -9.21 4.48 9.61
CA ALA A 145 -8.96 4.28 11.03
C ALA A 145 -9.49 2.94 11.53
N ARG A 146 -10.77 2.62 11.22
CA ARG A 146 -11.39 1.33 11.56
C ARG A 146 -10.67 0.15 10.91
N MET A 147 -10.32 0.27 9.61
CA MET A 147 -9.60 -0.78 8.89
C MET A 147 -8.23 -1.07 9.48
N LEU A 148 -7.54 -0.07 9.98
CA LEU A 148 -6.21 -0.20 10.59
C LEU A 148 -6.25 -0.45 12.11
N GLY A 149 -7.46 -0.48 12.71
CA GLY A 149 -7.61 -0.67 14.15
C GLY A 149 -6.99 0.45 15.00
N ILE A 150 -7.02 1.68 14.51
CA ILE A 150 -6.45 2.86 15.20
C ILE A 150 -7.54 3.91 15.49
N PRO A 151 -7.36 4.74 16.53
CA PRO A 151 -8.27 5.87 16.79
C PRO A 151 -8.32 6.86 15.63
N ASP A 152 -9.46 7.49 15.39
CA ASP A 152 -9.65 8.51 14.35
C ASP A 152 -8.64 9.68 14.48
N GLY A 153 -8.36 10.11 15.70
CA GLY A 153 -7.35 11.14 15.99
C GLY A 153 -5.95 10.71 15.56
N THR A 154 -5.62 9.43 15.71
CA THR A 154 -4.33 8.86 15.25
C THR A 154 -4.26 8.84 13.73
N ALA A 155 -5.33 8.45 13.05
CA ALA A 155 -5.39 8.49 11.59
C ALA A 155 -5.21 9.92 11.06
N LYS A 156 -5.94 10.90 11.65
CA LYS A 156 -5.81 12.33 11.30
C LYS A 156 -4.41 12.87 11.49
N SER A 157 -3.77 12.59 12.64
CA SER A 157 -2.44 13.08 12.94
C SER A 157 -1.37 12.43 12.05
N ARG A 158 -1.52 11.12 11.72
CA ARG A 158 -0.64 10.43 10.78
C ARG A 158 -0.77 11.03 9.38
N LEU A 159 -2.01 11.21 8.88
CA LEU A 159 -2.26 11.79 7.57
C LEU A 159 -1.66 13.21 7.48
N HIS A 160 -1.92 14.06 8.47
CA HIS A 160 -1.42 15.45 8.48
C HIS A 160 0.11 15.50 8.43
N ARG A 161 0.80 14.70 9.26
CA ARG A 161 2.28 14.61 9.25
C ARG A 161 2.80 14.06 7.93
N SER A 162 2.16 13.04 7.38
CA SER A 162 2.53 12.46 6.09
C SER A 162 2.45 13.49 4.96
N LEU A 163 1.37 14.27 4.90
CA LEU A 163 1.22 15.32 3.90
C LEU A 163 2.29 16.41 4.04
N GLY A 164 2.70 16.75 5.26
CA GLY A 164 3.83 17.65 5.50
C GLY A 164 5.14 17.12 4.92
N ILE A 165 5.46 15.84 5.19
CA ILE A 165 6.66 15.18 4.66
C ILE A 165 6.62 15.11 3.13
N LEU A 166 5.47 14.72 2.54
CA LEU A 166 5.32 14.63 1.09
C LEU A 166 5.52 15.99 0.42
N ARG A 167 4.87 17.04 0.91
CA ARG A 167 5.04 18.40 0.37
C ARG A 167 6.49 18.88 0.43
N SER A 168 7.15 18.70 1.58
CA SER A 168 8.57 19.06 1.73
C SER A 168 9.48 18.28 0.79
N SER A 169 9.19 17.00 0.57
CA SER A 169 9.98 16.15 -0.32
C SER A 169 9.83 16.57 -1.78
N MET A 170 8.60 16.87 -2.21
CA MET A 170 8.32 17.31 -3.59
C MET A 170 8.89 18.70 -3.87
N ALA A 171 8.85 19.63 -2.90
CA ALA A 171 9.41 20.97 -3.05
C ALA A 171 10.95 20.96 -3.15
N ILE A 172 11.65 20.04 -2.51
CA ILE A 172 13.11 19.91 -2.59
C ILE A 172 13.55 19.39 -3.96
N ASP A 173 12.81 18.44 -4.53
CA ASP A 173 13.14 17.84 -5.81
C ASP A 173 12.88 18.81 -7.00
N ASP A 174 11.89 19.71 -6.89
CA ASP A 174 11.64 20.78 -7.88
C ASP A 174 12.81 21.79 -7.97
N VAL A 175 13.49 22.03 -6.87
CA VAL A 175 14.67 22.93 -6.81
C VAL A 175 15.94 22.25 -7.33
N THR A 176 15.98 20.91 -7.34
CA THR A 176 17.17 20.13 -7.71
C THR A 176 17.15 19.65 -9.17
N SER A 177 16.05 19.80 -9.88
CA SER A 177 15.98 19.52 -11.32
C SER A 177 16.70 20.61 -12.08
N PRO A 178 17.84 20.36 -12.78
CA PRO A 178 18.52 21.40 -13.55
C PRO A 178 17.61 21.79 -14.73
N THR A 179 17.13 23.01 -14.69
CA THR A 179 16.55 23.68 -15.86
C THR A 179 17.55 23.55 -17.01
N ALA A 180 17.21 22.76 -18.02
CA ALA A 180 17.92 22.76 -19.30
C ALA A 180 17.69 24.13 -19.96
N ALA A 181 18.40 25.13 -19.46
CA ALA A 181 18.42 26.47 -20.06
C ALA A 181 19.30 26.41 -21.31
N GLY A 182 18.68 26.82 -22.40
CA GLY A 182 19.18 26.90 -23.75
C GLY A 182 20.58 27.45 -23.89
N GLY A 183 21.34 26.79 -24.76
CA GLY A 183 22.57 27.34 -25.31
C GLY A 183 22.29 28.54 -26.21
N PRO A 184 23.18 29.50 -26.24
CA PRO A 184 23.04 30.68 -27.11
C PRO A 184 23.30 30.31 -28.56
N ILE A 185 22.40 30.74 -29.41
CA ILE A 185 22.61 30.81 -30.86
C ILE A 185 23.62 31.94 -31.13
N SER A 186 24.69 31.60 -31.80
CA SER A 186 25.51 32.53 -32.56
C SER A 186 25.87 31.91 -33.91
#